data_60744fb67950baa516b96eb587315fe4
#
_entry.id   60744fb67950baa516b96eb587315fe4
#
_cell.length_a   1.000
_cell.length_b   1.000
_cell.length_c   1.000
_cell.angle_alpha   90.00
_cell.angle_beta   90.00
_cell.angle_gamma   90.00
#
_symmetry.space_group_name_H-M   'P 1'
#
loop_
_entity.id
_entity.type
_entity.pdbx_description
1 polymer ?
#
loop_
_entity_poly.entity_id
_entity_poly.type
_entity_poly.pdbx_seq_one_letter_code
_entity_poly.pdbx_strand_id
1 'polypeptide(L)'
;MARRVLGQGHPGALPLWEHFVLNELHARLQTRDVRYWRDKQGHEVDFVLARRGRHPVAIECTWSVDAFEPAGMRSFRGRYPEGESFVVAPDAVPASTRTVGGVRVRFVDLETLVRALGKR
;
A
#
# COMPACT_ATOMS: atom_id res chain seq x y z
N MET A 1 10.19 -6.38 10.61
CA MET A 1 9.30 -7.33 10.00
C MET A 1 9.72 -7.60 8.57
N ALA A 2 9.99 -8.82 8.27
CA ALA A 2 10.67 -9.16 7.03
C ALA A 2 9.79 -9.98 6.06
N ARG A 3 8.49 -9.82 6.13
CA ARG A 3 7.56 -10.66 5.39
C ARG A 3 7.80 -10.70 3.90
N ARG A 4 8.09 -9.55 3.30
CA ARG A 4 8.28 -9.47 1.86
C ARG A 4 9.73 -9.55 1.44
N VAL A 5 10.61 -9.44 2.38
CA VAL A 5 12.04 -9.53 2.10
C VAL A 5 12.42 -10.97 1.83
N LEU A 6 11.86 -11.88 2.62
CA LEU A 6 12.24 -13.28 2.55
C LEU A 6 11.45 -13.98 1.45
N GLY A 7 12.16 -14.61 0.54
CA GLY A 7 11.56 -15.48 -0.44
C GLY A 7 10.78 -14.82 -1.56
N GLN A 8 10.86 -13.53 -1.70
CA GLN A 8 10.11 -12.83 -2.72
C GLN A 8 10.80 -12.66 -4.06
N GLY A 9 12.06 -12.93 -4.10
CA GLY A 9 12.78 -12.81 -5.35
C GLY A 9 12.94 -11.38 -5.87
N HIS A 10 12.83 -10.40 -5.01
CA HIS A 10 13.05 -9.00 -5.36
C HIS A 10 14.13 -8.40 -4.50
N PRO A 11 15.33 -8.99 -4.52
CA PRO A 11 16.39 -8.51 -3.66
C PRO A 11 16.77 -7.07 -4.04
N GLY A 12 16.77 -6.21 -3.06
CA GLY A 12 17.21 -4.83 -3.22
C GLY A 12 16.10 -3.86 -3.56
N ALA A 13 15.55 -3.95 -4.78
CA ALA A 13 14.66 -2.89 -5.27
C ALA A 13 13.37 -2.76 -4.47
N LEU A 14 12.60 -3.84 -4.35
CA LEU A 14 11.29 -3.74 -3.68
C LEU A 14 11.40 -3.53 -2.17
N PRO A 15 12.25 -4.27 -1.44
CA PRO A 15 12.40 -4.01 -0.01
C PRO A 15 12.87 -2.60 0.30
N LEU A 16 13.80 -2.06 -0.48
CA LEU A 16 14.26 -0.69 -0.27
C LEU A 16 13.14 0.31 -0.53
N TRP A 17 12.36 0.08 -1.56
CA TRP A 17 11.23 0.95 -1.88
C TRP A 17 10.19 0.94 -0.76
N GLU A 18 9.83 -0.25 -0.26
CA GLU A 18 8.89 -0.36 0.86
C GLU A 18 9.39 0.40 2.08
N HIS A 19 10.67 0.24 2.38
CA HIS A 19 11.26 0.90 3.53
C HIS A 19 11.24 2.41 3.39
N PHE A 20 11.56 2.90 2.20
CA PHE A 20 11.54 4.32 1.92
C PHE A 20 10.13 4.88 2.07
N VAL A 21 9.13 4.19 1.53
CA VAL A 21 7.74 4.62 1.66
C VAL A 21 7.33 4.68 3.12
N LEU A 22 7.65 3.67 3.90
CA LEU A 22 7.31 3.64 5.32
C LEU A 22 7.93 4.82 6.06
N ASN A 23 9.20 5.09 5.81
CA ASN A 23 9.88 6.20 6.47
C ASN A 23 9.23 7.53 6.12
N GLU A 24 8.85 7.72 4.86
CA GLU A 24 8.19 8.95 4.44
C GLU A 24 6.81 9.09 5.06
N LEU A 25 6.07 8.00 5.17
CA LEU A 25 4.77 8.06 5.83
C LEU A 25 4.91 8.49 7.29
N HIS A 26 5.86 7.91 8.01
CA HIS A 26 6.08 8.28 9.39
C HIS A 26 6.51 9.75 9.53
N ALA A 27 7.45 10.17 8.69
CA ALA A 27 8.01 11.51 8.78
C ALA A 27 7.01 12.58 8.37
N ARG A 28 6.30 12.35 7.27
CA ARG A 28 5.45 13.38 6.67
C ARG A 28 4.06 13.44 7.27
N LEU A 29 3.53 12.31 7.71
CA LEU A 29 2.20 12.26 8.33
C LEU A 29 2.26 12.32 9.84
N GLN A 30 3.43 12.14 10.41
CA GLN A 30 3.64 12.16 11.86
C GLN A 30 2.67 11.21 12.57
N THR A 31 2.45 10.04 11.98
CA THR A 31 1.53 9.06 12.52
C THR A 31 2.27 7.78 12.84
N ARG A 32 1.79 7.09 13.88
CA ARG A 32 2.28 5.76 14.25
C ARG A 32 1.24 4.70 13.99
N ASP A 33 0.15 5.06 13.34
CA ASP A 33 -0.96 4.15 13.10
C ASP A 33 -0.80 3.40 11.77
N VAL A 34 0.43 3.16 11.36
CA VAL A 34 0.73 2.39 10.17
C VAL A 34 0.96 0.95 10.59
N ARG A 35 0.16 0.07 10.06
CA ARG A 35 0.18 -1.33 10.43
C ARG A 35 0.40 -2.20 9.20
N TYR A 36 0.77 -3.42 9.44
CA TYR A 36 0.92 -4.47 8.47
C TYR A 36 -0.27 -5.41 8.61
N TRP A 37 -0.79 -5.93 7.49
CA TRP A 37 -1.92 -6.84 7.53
C TRP A 37 -1.61 -8.13 6.79
N ARG A 38 -2.09 -9.24 7.35
CA ARG A 38 -1.91 -10.54 6.75
C ARG A 38 -3.05 -11.45 7.19
N ASP A 39 -3.55 -12.28 6.26
CA ASP A 39 -4.54 -13.29 6.63
C ASP A 39 -3.91 -14.67 6.79
N LYS A 40 -4.73 -15.66 7.10
CA LYS A 40 -4.24 -17.01 7.36
C LYS A 40 -3.73 -17.70 6.10
N GLN A 41 -4.19 -17.28 4.93
CA GLN A 41 -3.76 -17.84 3.67
C GLN A 41 -2.47 -17.21 3.15
N GLY A 42 -1.94 -16.23 3.86
CA GLY A 42 -0.71 -15.58 3.46
C GLY A 42 -0.89 -14.36 2.57
N HIS A 43 -2.12 -13.92 2.36
CA HIS A 43 -2.36 -12.66 1.65
C HIS A 43 -1.95 -11.50 2.53
N GLU A 44 -1.33 -10.49 1.95
CA GLU A 44 -0.75 -9.39 2.72
C GLU A 44 -1.06 -8.05 2.08
N VAL A 45 -1.14 -7.03 2.93
CA VAL A 45 -1.12 -5.64 2.50
C VAL A 45 0.05 -4.98 3.22
N ASP A 46 0.89 -4.27 2.49
CA ASP A 46 2.13 -3.73 3.03
C ASP A 46 1.88 -2.78 4.18
N PHE A 47 0.97 -1.82 4.01
CA PHE A 47 0.67 -0.87 5.07
C PHE A 47 -0.83 -0.62 5.12
N VAL A 48 -1.35 -0.59 6.32
CA VAL A 48 -2.74 -0.21 6.58
C VAL A 48 -2.70 0.97 7.54
N LEU A 49 -3.29 2.06 7.13
CA LEU A 49 -3.39 3.24 7.97
C LEU A 49 -4.75 3.21 8.66
N ALA A 50 -4.73 2.87 9.94
CA ALA A 50 -5.95 2.73 10.74
C ALA A 50 -6.07 3.93 11.66
N ARG A 51 -6.88 4.89 11.28
CA ARG A 51 -7.11 6.10 12.06
C ARG A 51 -8.47 6.03 12.73
N ARG A 52 -8.53 6.59 13.93
CA ARG A 52 -9.75 6.58 14.70
C ARG A 52 -10.88 7.27 13.96
N GLY A 53 -12.05 6.62 13.91
CA GLY A 53 -13.22 7.19 13.27
C GLY A 53 -13.18 7.23 11.77
N ARG A 54 -12.25 6.53 11.15
CA ARG A 54 -12.11 6.50 9.69
C ARG A 54 -11.98 5.07 9.21
N HIS A 55 -12.36 4.85 7.96
CA HIS A 55 -12.13 3.57 7.32
C HIS A 55 -10.65 3.38 7.06
N PRO A 56 -10.16 2.14 7.13
CA PRO A 56 -8.73 1.90 6.94
C PRO A 56 -8.30 2.18 5.50
N VAL A 57 -7.14 2.81 5.37
CA VAL A 57 -6.50 3.04 4.10
C VAL A 57 -5.50 1.91 3.87
N ALA A 58 -5.60 1.25 2.73
CA ALA A 58 -4.69 0.15 2.40
C ALA A 58 -3.68 0.64 1.36
N ILE A 59 -2.41 0.32 1.57
CA ILE A 59 -1.31 0.78 0.72
C ILE A 59 -0.44 -0.40 0.36
N GLU A 60 -0.29 -0.66 -0.94
CA GLU A 60 0.64 -1.66 -1.45
C GLU A 60 1.77 -0.95 -2.17
N CYS A 61 2.99 -1.44 -1.99
CA CYS A 61 4.17 -0.91 -2.65
C CYS A 61 4.57 -1.84 -3.77
N THR A 62 4.73 -1.31 -4.99
CA THR A 62 5.28 -2.07 -6.10
C THR A 62 6.37 -1.23 -6.75
N TRP A 63 7.29 -1.92 -7.45
CA TRP A 63 8.34 -1.21 -8.16
C TRP A 63 7.81 -0.56 -9.45
N SER A 64 6.77 -1.16 -10.03
CA SER A 64 6.10 -0.57 -11.19
C SER A 64 4.62 -0.87 -11.12
N VAL A 65 3.83 -0.06 -11.83
CA VAL A 65 2.37 -0.23 -11.87
C VAL A 65 2.01 -1.61 -12.37
N ASP A 66 2.73 -2.11 -13.38
CA ASP A 66 2.42 -3.40 -13.99
C ASP A 66 2.75 -4.58 -13.08
N ALA A 67 3.51 -4.37 -12.03
CA ALA A 67 3.89 -5.44 -11.11
C ALA A 67 2.85 -5.65 -9.99
N PHE A 68 1.82 -4.85 -9.94
CA PHE A 68 0.83 -4.97 -8.88
C PHE A 68 0.04 -6.27 -8.99
N GLU A 69 -0.05 -6.98 -7.88
CA GLU A 69 -0.83 -8.21 -7.76
C GLU A 69 -1.97 -7.97 -6.78
N PRO A 70 -3.22 -8.10 -7.21
CA PRO A 70 -4.36 -7.66 -6.41
C PRO A 70 -4.78 -8.61 -5.29
N ALA A 71 -4.21 -9.80 -5.19
CA ALA A 71 -4.71 -10.80 -4.26
C ALA A 71 -4.75 -10.32 -2.81
N GLY A 72 -3.67 -9.69 -2.34
CA GLY A 72 -3.62 -9.19 -0.96
C GLY A 72 -4.65 -8.10 -0.70
N MET A 73 -4.71 -7.14 -1.61
CA MET A 73 -5.66 -6.04 -1.48
C MET A 73 -7.09 -6.56 -1.54
N ARG A 74 -7.36 -7.52 -2.43
CA ARG A 74 -8.70 -8.09 -2.55
C ARG A 74 -9.09 -8.81 -1.26
N SER A 75 -8.18 -9.56 -0.66
CA SER A 75 -8.47 -10.25 0.59
C SER A 75 -8.76 -9.26 1.71
N PHE A 76 -7.97 -8.20 1.78
CA PHE A 76 -8.18 -7.16 2.79
C PHE A 76 -9.53 -6.49 2.62
N ARG A 77 -9.88 -6.11 1.40
CA ARG A 77 -11.15 -5.43 1.15
C ARG A 77 -12.36 -6.35 1.29
N GLY A 78 -12.15 -7.65 1.18
CA GLY A 78 -13.19 -8.61 1.50
C GLY A 78 -13.59 -8.54 2.97
N ARG A 79 -12.63 -8.25 3.84
CA ARG A 79 -12.91 -8.10 5.28
C ARG A 79 -13.28 -6.67 5.66
N TYR A 80 -12.65 -5.69 5.01
CA TYR A 80 -12.86 -4.28 5.32
C TYR A 80 -13.19 -3.56 4.03
N PRO A 81 -14.45 -3.60 3.58
CA PRO A 81 -14.78 -3.13 2.24
C PRO A 81 -14.71 -1.63 2.03
N GLU A 82 -14.71 -0.84 3.12
CA GLU A 82 -14.75 0.61 3.01
C GLU A 82 -13.37 1.21 3.20
N GLY A 83 -13.07 2.26 2.45
CA GLY A 83 -11.81 2.98 2.56
C GLY A 83 -11.04 2.98 1.25
N GLU A 84 -10.03 3.82 1.19
CA GLU A 84 -9.24 3.96 -0.03
C GLU A 84 -8.14 2.92 -0.12
N SER A 85 -7.88 2.49 -1.35
CA SER A 85 -6.82 1.53 -1.64
C SER A 85 -5.84 2.18 -2.60
N PHE A 86 -4.58 2.27 -2.18
CA PHE A 86 -3.51 2.87 -2.97
C PHE A 86 -2.47 1.84 -3.35
N VAL A 87 -1.94 1.99 -4.56
CA VAL A 87 -0.74 1.28 -4.98
C VAL A 87 0.30 2.35 -5.28
N VAL A 88 1.40 2.33 -4.54
CA VAL A 88 2.44 3.34 -4.69
C VAL A 88 3.61 2.76 -5.46
N ALA A 89 3.95 3.41 -6.57
CA ALA A 89 5.02 2.97 -7.46
C ALA A 89 5.72 4.18 -8.05
N PRO A 90 7.05 4.09 -8.26
CA PRO A 90 7.78 5.24 -8.81
C PRO A 90 7.30 5.67 -10.20
N ASP A 91 6.77 4.73 -10.99
CA ASP A 91 6.32 5.02 -12.35
C ASP A 91 4.84 5.34 -12.46
N ALA A 92 4.15 5.51 -11.35
CA ALA A 92 2.72 5.83 -11.36
C ALA A 92 2.49 7.31 -11.58
N VAL A 93 2.88 7.80 -12.73
CA VAL A 93 2.77 9.19 -13.14
C VAL A 93 2.22 9.21 -14.56
N PRO A 94 1.08 9.86 -14.80
CA PRO A 94 0.19 10.49 -13.81
C PRO A 94 -0.56 9.46 -12.97
N ALA A 95 -1.10 9.91 -11.85
CA ALA A 95 -1.92 9.06 -11.00
C ALA A 95 -3.15 8.59 -11.77
N SER A 96 -3.59 7.38 -11.49
CA SER A 96 -4.77 6.83 -12.16
C SER A 96 -5.53 5.90 -11.23
N THR A 97 -6.82 5.76 -11.46
CA THR A 97 -7.66 4.84 -10.71
C THR A 97 -8.11 3.74 -11.65
N ARG A 98 -7.94 2.49 -11.22
CA ARG A 98 -8.30 1.33 -12.03
C ARG A 98 -8.91 0.25 -11.15
N THR A 99 -9.69 -0.61 -11.78
CA THR A 99 -10.16 -1.82 -11.13
C THR A 99 -9.29 -2.98 -11.61
N VAL A 100 -8.60 -3.62 -10.68
CA VAL A 100 -7.70 -4.73 -10.98
C VAL A 100 -8.10 -5.90 -10.11
N GLY A 101 -8.42 -7.04 -10.72
CA GLY A 101 -8.83 -8.21 -9.97
C GLY A 101 -10.05 -8.00 -9.11
N GLY A 102 -10.95 -7.13 -9.54
CA GLY A 102 -12.17 -6.83 -8.80
C GLY A 102 -11.98 -5.80 -7.69
N VAL A 103 -10.79 -5.23 -7.54
CA VAL A 103 -10.51 -4.22 -6.51
C VAL A 103 -10.22 -2.89 -7.17
N ARG A 104 -10.88 -1.86 -6.70
CA ARG A 104 -10.64 -0.51 -7.19
C ARG A 104 -9.45 0.07 -6.43
N VAL A 105 -8.39 0.43 -7.15
CA VAL A 105 -7.18 0.96 -6.56
C VAL A 105 -6.75 2.23 -7.27
N ARG A 106 -6.08 3.09 -6.54
CA ARG A 106 -5.51 4.31 -7.08
C ARG A 106 -4.00 4.15 -7.14
N PHE A 107 -3.45 4.24 -8.35
CA PHE A 107 -2.01 4.14 -8.56
C PHE A 107 -1.42 5.54 -8.43
N VAL A 108 -0.44 5.69 -7.56
CA VAL A 108 0.15 6.99 -7.24
C VAL A 108 1.65 6.86 -7.03
N ASP A 109 2.37 7.97 -7.23
CA ASP A 109 3.74 8.02 -6.75
C ASP A 109 3.73 8.43 -5.27
N LEU A 110 4.90 8.45 -4.67
CA LEU A 110 4.97 8.70 -3.23
C LEU A 110 4.52 10.11 -2.87
N GLU A 111 4.90 11.10 -3.64
CA GLU A 111 4.51 12.47 -3.35
C GLU A 111 2.99 12.64 -3.41
N THR A 112 2.36 12.04 -4.41
CA THR A 112 0.90 12.09 -4.53
C THR A 112 0.23 11.37 -3.37
N LEU A 113 0.78 10.22 -2.96
CA LEU A 113 0.25 9.48 -1.82
C LEU A 113 0.28 10.32 -0.55
N VAL A 114 1.42 10.91 -0.24
CA VAL A 114 1.57 11.69 0.98
C VAL A 114 0.64 12.90 0.96
N ARG A 115 0.51 13.55 -0.19
CA ARG A 115 -0.38 14.69 -0.32
C ARG A 115 -1.84 14.29 -0.13
N ALA A 116 -2.24 13.16 -0.69
CA ALA A 116 -3.61 12.67 -0.54
C ALA A 116 -3.93 12.34 0.92
N LEU A 117 -2.99 11.69 1.61
CA LEU A 117 -3.20 11.28 3.00
C LEU A 117 -3.11 12.46 3.96
N GLY A 118 -2.30 13.44 3.64
CA GLY A 118 -2.12 14.60 4.50
C GLY A 118 -3.33 15.51 4.61
N LYS A 119 -4.29 15.34 3.72
CA LYS A 119 -5.52 16.15 3.72
C LYS A 119 -6.63 15.55 4.58
N ARG A 120 -6.36 14.46 5.27
CA ARG A 120 -7.39 13.72 5.99
C ARG A 120 -7.34 13.86 7.49
#